data_52205e821c46ebea645a40e69e0e2178
#
_entry.id   52205e821c46ebea645a40e69e0e2178
#
_cell.length_a   1.000
_cell.length_b   1.000
_cell.length_c   1.000
_cell.angle_alpha   90.00
_cell.angle_beta   90.00
_cell.angle_gamma   90.00
#
_symmetry.space_group_name_H-M   'P 1'
#
loop_
_entity.id
_entity.type
_entity.pdbx_description
1 polymer ?
#
loop_
_entity_poly.entity_id
_entity_poly.type
_entity_poly.pdbx_seq_one_letter_code
_entity_poly.pdbx_strand_id
1 'polypeptide(L)'
;MLDANLQTQLKAYLEKVTQPFEIVASLDDGEKSQELLGLLKDIVGLTDKITLKTDGNDARRPSFSLNRPGADIGVTFAGIPMGHEFTSLVLALLQVGGHPSKLDAETIEQIKSIEGRFEFETYFSLSCQNCPDVVQALNLMAVLNPNTVSYTHLTLPTILLV
;
A
#
# COMPACT_ATOMS: atom_id res chain seq x y z
N MET A 1 11.62 -12.44 -5.37
CA MET A 1 11.36 -11.28 -6.23
C MET A 1 12.16 -10.05 -5.80
N LEU A 2 12.26 -9.78 -4.52
CA LEU A 2 13.18 -8.77 -4.01
C LEU A 2 14.61 -9.30 -4.02
N ASP A 3 15.57 -8.50 -4.51
CA ASP A 3 16.97 -8.86 -4.39
C ASP A 3 17.45 -8.77 -2.93
N ALA A 4 18.60 -9.36 -2.64
CA ALA A 4 19.13 -9.46 -1.27
C ALA A 4 19.36 -8.08 -0.62
N ASN A 5 19.72 -7.06 -1.41
CA ASN A 5 19.95 -5.71 -0.91
C ASN A 5 18.62 -5.04 -0.50
N LEU A 6 17.61 -5.11 -1.37
CA LEU A 6 16.27 -4.61 -1.06
C LEU A 6 15.65 -5.34 0.13
N GLN A 7 15.82 -6.66 0.23
CA GLN A 7 15.36 -7.42 1.40
C GLN A 7 16.02 -6.94 2.69
N THR A 8 17.32 -6.70 2.68
CA THR A 8 18.04 -6.20 3.85
C THR A 8 17.56 -4.80 4.26
N GLN A 9 17.40 -3.92 3.29
CA GLN A 9 16.89 -2.57 3.55
C GLN A 9 15.44 -2.59 4.07
N LEU A 10 14.59 -3.36 3.41
CA LEU A 10 13.18 -3.48 3.81
C LEU A 10 13.05 -4.07 5.22
N LYS A 11 13.83 -5.08 5.54
CA LYS A 11 13.85 -5.66 6.89
C LYS A 11 14.18 -4.61 7.96
N ALA A 12 15.19 -3.78 7.72
CA ALA A 12 15.56 -2.70 8.63
C ALA A 12 14.44 -1.66 8.82
N TYR A 13 13.69 -1.36 7.74
CA TYR A 13 12.50 -0.50 7.84
C TYR A 13 11.38 -1.18 8.62
N LEU A 14 11.11 -2.45 8.38
CA LEU A 14 10.02 -3.19 9.04
C LEU A 14 10.26 -3.39 10.54
N GLU A 15 11.48 -3.27 11.04
CA GLU A 15 11.76 -3.23 12.48
C GLU A 15 11.06 -2.05 13.19
N LYS A 16 10.74 -0.99 12.46
CA LYS A 16 10.02 0.19 12.96
C LYS A 16 8.51 -0.03 13.09
N VAL A 17 7.99 -1.11 12.57
CA VAL A 17 6.58 -1.50 12.72
C VAL A 17 6.33 -1.88 14.18
N THR A 18 5.39 -1.20 14.83
CA THR A 18 5.05 -1.40 16.25
C THR A 18 3.71 -2.08 16.44
N GLN A 19 2.82 -1.97 15.47
CA GLN A 19 1.48 -2.55 15.50
C GLN A 19 1.35 -3.64 14.44
N PRO A 20 0.92 -4.86 14.82
CA PRO A 20 0.65 -5.91 13.84
C PRO A 20 -0.47 -5.50 12.89
N PHE A 21 -0.35 -5.90 11.64
CA PHE A 21 -1.41 -5.71 10.65
C PHE A 21 -1.41 -6.84 9.62
N GLU A 22 -2.39 -6.84 8.76
CA GLU A 22 -2.55 -7.86 7.73
C GLU A 22 -2.58 -7.25 6.33
N ILE A 23 -2.01 -8.00 5.39
CA ILE A 23 -2.16 -7.77 3.96
C ILE A 23 -3.20 -8.75 3.45
N VAL A 24 -4.25 -8.24 2.79
CA VAL A 24 -5.29 -9.07 2.18
C VAL A 24 -5.17 -8.95 0.67
N ALA A 25 -4.75 -10.01 0.02
CA ALA A 25 -4.55 -10.07 -1.42
C ALA A 25 -5.76 -10.67 -2.13
N SER A 26 -6.15 -10.04 -3.23
CA SER A 26 -7.16 -10.55 -4.19
C SER A 26 -6.43 -10.95 -5.46
N LEU A 27 -6.37 -12.26 -5.71
CA LEU A 27 -5.57 -12.86 -6.76
C LEU A 27 -6.43 -13.69 -7.71
N ASP A 28 -5.95 -13.85 -8.93
CA ASP A 28 -6.44 -14.82 -9.92
C ASP A 28 -5.31 -15.79 -10.31
N ASP A 29 -5.54 -16.62 -11.31
CA ASP A 29 -4.57 -17.60 -11.79
C ASP A 29 -3.51 -17.01 -12.74
N GLY A 30 -3.56 -15.70 -12.99
CA GLY A 30 -2.69 -15.01 -13.92
C GLY A 30 -1.25 -14.86 -13.43
N GLU A 31 -0.33 -14.67 -14.36
CA GLU A 31 1.11 -14.48 -14.09
C GLU A 31 1.37 -13.29 -13.15
N LYS A 32 0.65 -12.19 -13.35
CA LYS A 32 0.77 -10.99 -12.49
C LYS A 32 0.32 -11.23 -11.05
N SER A 33 -0.68 -12.08 -10.84
CA SER A 33 -1.10 -12.48 -9.51
C SER A 33 -0.03 -13.34 -8.82
N GLN A 34 0.64 -14.23 -9.55
CA GLN A 34 1.75 -15.01 -9.01
C GLN A 34 2.96 -14.12 -8.68
N GLU A 35 3.24 -13.14 -9.52
CA GLU A 35 4.30 -12.15 -9.30
C GLU A 35 4.03 -11.32 -8.04
N LEU A 36 2.81 -10.79 -7.88
CA LEU A 36 2.41 -10.07 -6.67
C LEU A 36 2.49 -10.95 -5.43
N LEU A 37 2.00 -12.18 -5.50
CA LEU A 37 2.07 -13.13 -4.39
C LEU A 37 3.51 -13.38 -3.95
N GLY A 38 4.44 -13.50 -4.90
CA GLY A 38 5.87 -13.62 -4.62
C GLY A 38 6.40 -12.43 -3.83
N LEU A 39 6.09 -11.20 -4.28
CA LEU A 39 6.48 -9.97 -3.57
C LEU A 39 5.92 -9.92 -2.14
N LEU A 40 4.63 -10.21 -1.98
CA LEU A 40 4.00 -10.17 -0.66
C LEU A 40 4.55 -11.23 0.29
N LYS A 41 4.87 -12.43 -0.21
CA LYS A 41 5.56 -13.48 0.58
C LYS A 41 6.95 -13.05 1.02
N ASP A 42 7.71 -12.39 0.14
CA ASP A 42 9.02 -11.84 0.51
C ASP A 42 8.88 -10.83 1.65
N ILE A 43 7.90 -9.93 1.58
CA ILE A 43 7.65 -8.91 2.61
C ILE A 43 7.31 -9.55 3.96
N VAL A 44 6.31 -10.44 4.00
CA VAL A 44 5.89 -11.07 5.26
C VAL A 44 6.94 -12.01 5.83
N GLY A 45 7.81 -12.56 5.00
CA GLY A 45 8.96 -13.36 5.44
C GLY A 45 10.04 -12.56 6.19
N LEU A 46 10.01 -11.23 6.12
CA LEU A 46 10.99 -10.37 6.78
C LEU A 46 10.58 -9.93 8.20
N THR A 47 9.33 -10.15 8.59
CA THR A 47 8.81 -9.74 9.90
C THR A 47 7.66 -10.64 10.33
N ASP A 48 7.52 -10.86 11.63
CA ASP A 48 6.41 -11.60 12.24
C ASP A 48 5.18 -10.71 12.53
N LYS A 49 5.28 -9.41 12.28
CA LYS A 49 4.22 -8.44 12.57
C LYS A 49 3.21 -8.26 11.44
N ILE A 50 3.50 -8.80 10.25
CA ILE A 50 2.64 -8.69 9.08
C ILE A 50 2.15 -10.08 8.69
N THR A 51 0.84 -10.26 8.60
CA THR A 51 0.20 -11.50 8.17
C THR A 51 -0.32 -11.33 6.73
N LEU A 52 -0.13 -12.36 5.92
CA LEU A 52 -0.68 -12.41 4.56
C LEU A 52 -1.91 -13.29 4.50
N LYS A 53 -3.01 -12.74 3.99
CA LYS A 53 -4.23 -13.44 3.60
C LYS A 53 -4.40 -13.35 2.10
N THR A 54 -4.88 -14.42 1.48
CA THR A 54 -5.09 -14.51 0.01
C THR A 54 -6.54 -14.76 -0.35
N ASP A 55 -7.44 -14.47 0.56
CA ASP A 55 -8.88 -14.65 0.43
C ASP A 55 -9.64 -13.36 0.12
N GLY A 56 -8.93 -12.34 -0.35
CA GLY A 56 -9.52 -11.09 -0.79
C GLY A 56 -10.47 -11.28 -1.97
N ASN A 57 -11.48 -10.44 -2.06
CA ASN A 57 -12.53 -10.51 -3.08
C ASN A 57 -12.69 -9.22 -3.90
N ASP A 58 -11.64 -8.41 -3.98
CA ASP A 58 -11.65 -7.22 -4.82
C ASP A 58 -11.91 -7.59 -6.28
N ALA A 59 -12.68 -6.75 -6.98
CA ALA A 59 -12.97 -6.95 -8.40
C ALA A 59 -11.71 -6.79 -9.27
N ARG A 60 -10.73 -6.02 -8.83
CA ARG A 60 -9.46 -5.84 -9.53
C ARG A 60 -8.43 -6.84 -9.03
N ARG A 61 -7.86 -7.60 -9.96
CA ARG A 61 -6.86 -8.64 -9.66
C ARG A 61 -5.68 -8.53 -10.62
N PRO A 62 -4.44 -8.58 -10.11
CA PRO A 62 -4.06 -8.67 -8.70
C PRO A 62 -4.19 -7.33 -7.96
N SER A 63 -4.61 -7.40 -6.71
CA SER A 63 -4.64 -6.25 -5.80
C SER A 63 -4.41 -6.70 -4.36
N PHE A 64 -4.11 -5.77 -3.47
CA PHE A 64 -4.03 -6.04 -2.04
C PHE A 64 -4.36 -4.80 -1.23
N SER A 65 -4.93 -5.02 -0.07
CA SER A 65 -5.21 -3.99 0.92
C SER A 65 -4.39 -4.19 2.19
N LEU A 66 -4.16 -3.11 2.90
CA LEU A 66 -3.48 -3.10 4.19
C LEU A 66 -4.49 -2.80 5.29
N ASN A 67 -4.66 -3.72 6.23
CA ASN A 67 -5.68 -3.59 7.26
C ASN A 67 -5.12 -3.90 8.64
N ARG A 68 -5.56 -3.16 9.66
CA ARG A 68 -5.32 -3.54 11.04
C ARG A 68 -6.40 -4.51 11.50
N PRO A 69 -6.09 -5.49 12.36
CA PRO A 69 -7.11 -6.36 12.94
C PRO A 69 -8.21 -5.52 13.60
N GLY A 70 -9.45 -5.70 13.14
CA GLY A 70 -10.62 -4.98 13.68
C GLY A 70 -10.83 -3.55 13.15
N ALA A 71 -10.03 -3.09 12.19
CA ALA A 71 -10.18 -1.76 11.58
C ALA A 71 -9.88 -1.82 10.07
N ASP A 72 -10.77 -1.26 9.27
CA ASP A 72 -10.49 -1.04 7.85
C ASP A 72 -9.61 0.21 7.69
N ILE A 73 -8.41 -0.02 7.23
CA ILE A 73 -7.54 1.06 6.77
C ILE A 73 -7.73 1.14 5.26
N GLY A 74 -8.27 2.24 4.76
CA GLY A 74 -8.66 2.39 3.36
C GLY A 74 -7.48 2.52 2.38
N VAL A 75 -6.44 1.67 2.48
CA VAL A 75 -5.27 1.68 1.60
C VAL A 75 -5.26 0.42 0.76
N THR A 76 -5.39 0.56 -0.56
CA THR A 76 -5.36 -0.54 -1.52
C THR A 76 -4.46 -0.20 -2.70
N PHE A 77 -3.69 -1.18 -3.14
CA PHE A 77 -2.91 -1.14 -4.38
C PHE A 77 -3.46 -2.18 -5.35
N ALA A 78 -3.84 -1.75 -6.54
CA ALA A 78 -4.16 -2.63 -7.66
C ALA A 78 -2.98 -2.69 -8.63
N GLY A 79 -2.31 -3.81 -8.67
CA GLY A 79 -1.06 -4.05 -9.40
C GLY A 79 0.13 -4.25 -8.46
N ILE A 80 1.32 -4.22 -9.04
CA ILE A 80 2.57 -4.51 -8.33
C ILE A 80 3.33 -3.20 -8.10
N PRO A 81 3.41 -2.68 -6.86
CA PRO A 81 4.04 -1.38 -6.56
C PRO A 81 5.57 -1.52 -6.52
N MET A 82 6.16 -1.58 -7.70
CA MET A 82 7.60 -1.59 -7.93
C MET A 82 8.06 -0.30 -8.62
N GLY A 83 9.33 -0.19 -8.97
CA GLY A 83 9.88 1.02 -9.56
C GLY A 83 9.73 2.22 -8.62
N HIS A 84 9.24 3.35 -9.12
CA HIS A 84 9.04 4.56 -8.31
C HIS A 84 8.00 4.40 -7.19
N GLU A 85 7.07 3.46 -7.33
CA GLU A 85 6.02 3.22 -6.31
C GLU A 85 6.45 2.27 -5.18
N PHE A 86 7.64 1.69 -5.26
CA PHE A 86 8.14 0.84 -4.17
C PHE A 86 8.28 1.61 -2.85
N THR A 87 8.74 2.85 -2.90
CA THR A 87 8.80 3.73 -1.71
C THR A 87 7.42 4.00 -1.13
N SER A 88 6.41 4.18 -1.98
CA SER A 88 5.01 4.34 -1.53
C SER A 88 4.51 3.10 -0.79
N LEU A 89 4.84 1.91 -1.27
CA LEU A 89 4.54 0.66 -0.57
C LEU A 89 5.22 0.62 0.80
N VAL A 90 6.53 0.89 0.87
CA VAL A 90 7.29 0.86 2.13
C VAL A 90 6.71 1.82 3.16
N LEU A 91 6.39 3.06 2.74
CA LEU A 91 5.78 4.05 3.64
C LEU A 91 4.39 3.62 4.10
N ALA A 92 3.57 3.03 3.23
CA ALA A 92 2.26 2.51 3.61
C ALA A 92 2.38 1.40 4.66
N LEU A 93 3.31 0.46 4.48
CA LEU A 93 3.58 -0.60 5.46
C LEU A 93 3.98 -0.03 6.83
N LEU A 94 4.87 0.97 6.84
CA LEU A 94 5.31 1.61 8.06
C LEU A 94 4.17 2.36 8.77
N GLN A 95 3.38 3.13 8.04
CA GLN A 95 2.31 3.96 8.59
C GLN A 95 1.15 3.11 9.10
N VAL A 96 0.73 2.10 8.37
CA VAL A 96 -0.27 1.11 8.85
C VAL A 96 0.27 0.36 10.05
N GLY A 97 1.55 0.07 10.09
CA GLY A 97 2.25 -0.55 11.21
C GLY A 97 2.53 0.36 12.40
N GLY A 98 1.97 1.56 12.45
CA GLY A 98 2.05 2.47 13.60
C GLY A 98 3.26 3.41 13.63
N HIS A 99 4.10 3.42 12.59
CA HIS A 99 5.19 4.38 12.50
C HIS A 99 4.63 5.79 12.25
N PRO A 100 5.00 6.82 13.04
CA PRO A 100 4.44 8.15 12.89
C PRO A 100 4.88 8.80 11.59
N SER A 101 3.99 9.63 11.01
CA SER A 101 4.32 10.47 9.87
C SER A 101 5.21 11.65 10.27
N LYS A 102 5.84 12.27 9.29
CA LYS A 102 6.65 13.48 9.48
C LYS A 102 5.83 14.78 9.46
N LEU A 103 4.51 14.68 9.34
CA LEU A 103 3.62 15.85 9.37
C LEU A 103 3.61 16.47 10.76
N ASP A 104 3.43 17.79 10.81
CA ASP A 104 3.20 18.51 12.06
C ASP A 104 1.84 18.12 12.68
N ALA A 105 1.72 18.34 13.99
CA ALA A 105 0.54 17.96 14.74
C ALA A 105 -0.74 18.68 14.27
N GLU A 106 -0.63 19.91 13.80
CA GLU A 106 -1.75 20.70 13.30
C GLU A 106 -2.30 20.08 12.01
N THR A 107 -1.45 19.73 11.06
CA THR A 107 -1.83 19.06 9.81
C THR A 107 -2.46 17.69 10.08
N ILE A 108 -1.93 16.92 11.02
CA ILE A 108 -2.51 15.63 11.43
C ILE A 108 -3.93 15.82 11.97
N GLU A 109 -4.15 16.79 12.86
CA GLU A 109 -5.47 17.06 13.41
C GLU A 109 -6.46 17.57 12.34
N GLN A 110 -6.00 18.39 11.40
CA GLN A 110 -6.82 18.81 10.25
C GLN A 110 -7.29 17.60 9.43
N ILE A 111 -6.40 16.65 9.11
CA ILE A 111 -6.75 15.45 8.37
C ILE A 111 -7.76 14.60 9.17
N LYS A 112 -7.54 14.40 10.46
CA LYS A 112 -8.44 13.63 11.33
C LYS A 112 -9.81 14.27 11.47
N SER A 113 -9.90 15.59 11.39
CA SER A 113 -11.15 16.35 11.54
C SER A 113 -11.98 16.45 10.26
N ILE A 114 -11.50 15.97 9.13
CA ILE A 114 -12.26 15.94 7.88
C ILE A 114 -13.50 15.09 8.05
N GLU A 115 -14.65 15.70 7.88
CA GLU A 115 -15.96 15.05 7.93
C GLU A 115 -16.40 14.61 6.52
N GLY A 116 -17.21 13.56 6.47
CA GLY A 116 -17.69 12.99 5.22
C GLY A 116 -16.77 11.87 4.72
N ARG A 117 -17.29 11.09 3.78
CA ARG A 117 -16.56 9.96 3.19
C ARG A 117 -15.91 10.39 1.87
N PHE A 118 -14.63 10.16 1.76
CA PHE A 118 -13.85 10.44 0.55
C PHE A 118 -13.19 9.16 0.05
N GLU A 119 -13.45 8.83 -1.20
CA GLU A 119 -12.84 7.71 -1.90
C GLU A 119 -12.02 8.25 -3.08
N PHE A 120 -10.71 8.14 -2.97
CA PHE A 120 -9.79 8.56 -4.01
C PHE A 120 -9.33 7.35 -4.81
N GLU A 121 -9.62 7.35 -6.09
CA GLU A 121 -9.05 6.41 -7.05
C GLU A 121 -8.02 7.13 -7.90
N THR A 122 -6.80 6.65 -7.89
CA THR A 122 -5.69 7.24 -8.63
C THR A 122 -5.11 6.22 -9.61
N TYR A 123 -4.77 6.69 -10.80
CA TYR A 123 -4.31 5.85 -11.90
C TYR A 123 -2.94 6.33 -12.36
N PHE A 124 -1.91 5.51 -12.18
CA PHE A 124 -0.53 5.88 -12.48
C PHE A 124 0.19 4.84 -13.29
N SER A 125 1.14 5.31 -14.10
CA SER A 125 2.19 4.46 -14.66
C SER A 125 3.32 4.29 -13.66
N LEU A 126 3.93 3.10 -13.60
CA LEU A 126 5.11 2.83 -12.77
C LEU A 126 6.33 3.68 -13.14
N SER A 127 6.33 4.29 -14.33
CA SER A 127 7.37 5.21 -14.79
C SER A 127 7.14 6.68 -14.40
N CYS A 128 6.02 6.99 -13.76
CA CYS A 128 5.70 8.36 -13.33
C CYS A 128 6.57 8.77 -12.14
N GLN A 129 7.38 9.81 -12.30
CA GLN A 129 8.34 10.25 -11.27
C GLN A 129 7.69 11.04 -10.13
N ASN A 130 6.63 11.79 -10.43
CA ASN A 130 5.96 12.66 -9.45
C ASN A 130 4.73 12.01 -8.80
N CYS A 131 4.28 10.86 -9.30
CA CYS A 131 3.09 10.19 -8.78
C CYS A 131 3.26 9.65 -7.36
N PRO A 132 4.45 9.20 -6.91
CA PRO A 132 4.63 8.73 -5.54
C PRO A 132 4.23 9.74 -4.49
N ASP A 133 4.45 11.03 -4.68
CA ASP A 133 4.09 12.06 -3.71
C ASP A 133 2.57 12.12 -3.49
N VAL A 134 1.79 11.99 -4.55
CA VAL A 134 0.32 11.97 -4.48
C VAL A 134 -0.17 10.69 -3.81
N VAL A 135 0.36 9.54 -4.20
CA VAL A 135 0.01 8.23 -3.61
C VAL A 135 0.30 8.23 -2.11
N GLN A 136 1.47 8.70 -1.72
CA GLN A 136 1.88 8.73 -0.31
C GLN A 136 1.02 9.68 0.51
N ALA A 137 0.66 10.84 -0.02
CA ALA A 137 -0.23 11.79 0.65
C ALA A 137 -1.63 11.19 0.88
N LEU A 138 -2.23 10.59 -0.15
CA LEU A 138 -3.56 9.99 -0.05
C LEU A 138 -3.57 8.76 0.86
N ASN A 139 -2.54 7.92 0.80
CA ASN A 139 -2.39 6.78 1.70
C ASN A 139 -2.29 7.22 3.16
N LEU A 140 -1.51 8.27 3.43
CA LEU A 140 -1.39 8.81 4.78
C LEU A 140 -2.73 9.37 5.30
N MET A 141 -3.47 10.07 4.44
CA MET A 141 -4.82 10.52 4.80
C MET A 141 -5.73 9.35 5.15
N ALA A 142 -5.67 8.25 4.39
CA ALA A 142 -6.47 7.05 4.67
C ALA A 142 -6.05 6.37 5.98
N VAL A 143 -4.77 6.37 6.32
CA VAL A 143 -4.28 5.84 7.61
C VAL A 143 -4.76 6.68 8.80
N LEU A 144 -4.76 8.01 8.65
CA LEU A 144 -5.12 8.96 9.71
C LEU A 144 -6.63 9.16 9.89
N ASN A 145 -7.41 9.00 8.82
CA ASN A 145 -8.85 9.25 8.83
C ASN A 145 -9.61 8.06 8.24
N PRO A 146 -10.43 7.35 9.05
CA PRO A 146 -11.18 6.17 8.59
C PRO A 146 -12.24 6.47 7.52
N ASN A 147 -12.59 7.73 7.32
CA ASN A 147 -13.52 8.17 6.27
C ASN A 147 -12.85 8.40 4.92
N THR A 148 -11.53 8.27 4.84
CA THR A 148 -10.76 8.43 3.61
C THR A 148 -10.30 7.07 3.10
N VAL A 149 -10.52 6.82 1.81
CA VAL A 149 -10.05 5.64 1.10
C VAL A 149 -9.09 6.06 -0.01
N SER A 150 -7.94 5.43 -0.08
CA SER A 150 -6.96 5.59 -1.15
C SER A 150 -6.82 4.28 -1.92
N TYR A 151 -7.30 4.27 -3.15
CA TYR A 151 -7.20 3.13 -4.05
C TYR A 151 -6.27 3.51 -5.22
N THR A 152 -5.09 2.92 -5.24
CA THR A 152 -4.05 3.22 -6.23
C THR A 152 -4.02 2.15 -7.31
N HIS A 153 -4.31 2.53 -8.56
CA HIS A 153 -4.24 1.68 -9.74
C HIS A 153 -2.89 1.88 -10.42
N LEU A 154 -2.07 0.84 -10.40
CA LEU A 154 -0.77 0.81 -11.05
C LEU A 154 -0.95 0.20 -12.44
N THR A 155 -1.37 1.02 -13.38
CA THR A 155 -1.60 0.59 -14.76
C THR A 155 -0.28 0.58 -15.53
N LEU A 156 -0.12 -0.45 -16.36
CA LEU A 156 0.85 -0.35 -17.44
C LEU A 156 0.39 0.78 -18.38
N PRO A 157 1.32 1.54 -19.00
CA PRO A 157 0.92 2.54 -19.98
C PRO A 157 0.15 1.82 -21.10
N THR A 158 -1.16 1.93 -21.04
CA THR A 158 -2.01 1.52 -22.13
C THR A 158 -1.87 2.60 -23.18
N ILE A 159 -1.17 2.34 -24.23
CA ILE A 159 -1.27 3.17 -25.42
C ILE A 159 -2.67 2.94 -25.95
N LEU A 160 -3.59 3.81 -25.59
CA LEU A 160 -4.84 3.98 -26.31
C LEU A 160 -4.44 4.57 -27.68
N LEU A 161 -4.25 3.68 -28.63
CA LEU A 161 -4.28 4.07 -30.04
C LEU A 161 -5.75 4.37 -30.34
N VAL A 162 -6.08 5.63 -30.29
CA VAL A 162 -7.34 6.15 -30.84
C VAL A 162 -7.12 6.34 -32.35
#